data_7a8e064b278a142ab276eb61c5970474
#
_entry.id   7a8e064b278a142ab276eb61c5970474
#
_cell.length_a   1.000
_cell.length_b   1.000
_cell.length_c   1.000
_cell.angle_alpha   90.00
_cell.angle_beta   90.00
_cell.angle_gamma   90.00
#
_symmetry.space_group_name_H-M   'P 1'
#
loop_
_entity.id
_entity.type
_entity.pdbx_description
1 polymer ?
#
loop_
_entity_poly.entity_id
_entity_poly.type
_entity_poly.pdbx_seq_one_letter_code
_entity_poly.pdbx_strand_id
1 'polypeptide(L)'
;MLLPKRVKYRRQFRGSMAGKATRGNKITNGEFGIVATEPCWIKSNQIEAARVAMTRYIKRGGKVFIKIFPDKPLTGKPIGVRMGKGKGNLECWVAVVKPGRVMFEISGVAEETAREALRLATHKLPCKCKIVSRADLEGGDNSEN
;
A
#
# COMPACT_ATOMS: atom_id res chain seq x y z
N MET A 1 4.87 6.19 12.69
CA MET A 1 4.28 5.36 11.63
C MET A 1 2.77 5.43 11.65
N LEU A 2 2.14 5.12 10.54
CA LEU A 2 0.70 5.20 10.44
C LEU A 2 0.02 4.13 11.29
N LEU A 3 -1.00 4.54 12.02
CA LEU A 3 -1.85 3.62 12.75
C LEU A 3 -3.19 4.31 13.05
N PRO A 4 -4.28 3.55 13.27
CA PRO A 4 -5.56 4.15 13.59
C PRO A 4 -5.53 4.85 14.94
N LYS A 5 -6.14 6.03 15.03
CA LYS A 5 -6.25 6.73 16.30
C LYS A 5 -7.23 6.04 17.25
N ARG A 6 -8.25 5.41 16.70
CA ARG A 6 -9.28 4.75 17.49
C ARG A 6 -9.78 3.53 16.74
N VAL A 7 -9.88 2.40 17.42
CA VAL A 7 -10.41 1.17 16.83
C VAL A 7 -11.43 0.55 17.77
N LYS A 8 -12.43 -0.09 17.18
CA LYS A 8 -13.44 -0.81 17.95
C LYS A 8 -12.84 -2.08 18.53
N TYR A 9 -12.04 -2.80 17.73
CA TYR A 9 -11.39 -4.02 18.16
C TYR A 9 -9.94 -4.01 17.73
N ARG A 10 -9.02 -4.35 18.63
CA ARG A 10 -7.61 -4.50 18.33
C ARG A 10 -7.26 -5.85 17.74
N ARG A 11 -8.14 -6.85 17.95
CA ARG A 11 -7.94 -8.18 17.42
C ARG A 11 -9.07 -8.51 16.47
N GLN A 12 -8.73 -8.95 15.28
CA GLN A 12 -9.69 -9.24 14.23
C GLN A 12 -9.35 -10.55 13.55
N PHE A 13 -10.32 -11.14 12.89
CA PHE A 13 -10.07 -12.31 12.09
C PHE A 13 -9.22 -11.96 10.88
N ARG A 14 -8.50 -12.97 10.37
CA ARG A 14 -7.62 -12.75 9.22
C ARG A 14 -8.38 -12.26 7.98
N GLY A 15 -9.57 -12.79 7.75
CA GLY A 15 -10.36 -12.39 6.59
C GLY A 15 -9.87 -12.99 5.29
N SER A 16 -10.48 -12.56 4.19
CA SER A 16 -10.16 -13.03 2.85
C SER A 16 -9.57 -11.92 2.02
N MET A 17 -8.58 -12.25 1.18
CA MET A 17 -8.01 -11.31 0.22
C MET A 17 -8.42 -11.64 -1.22
N ALA A 18 -9.48 -12.42 -1.38
CA ALA A 18 -9.94 -12.79 -2.71
C ALA A 18 -10.55 -11.60 -3.45
N GLY A 19 -10.50 -11.64 -4.77
CA GLY A 19 -11.11 -10.62 -5.62
C GLY A 19 -10.17 -9.49 -5.98
N LYS A 20 -10.69 -8.55 -6.77
CA LYS A 20 -9.97 -7.37 -7.20
C LYS A 20 -10.48 -6.14 -6.47
N ALA A 21 -9.67 -5.09 -6.44
CA ALA A 21 -10.09 -3.85 -5.83
C ALA A 21 -11.22 -3.22 -6.65
N THR A 22 -12.30 -2.82 -5.96
CA THR A 22 -13.42 -2.13 -6.59
C THR A 22 -13.40 -0.64 -6.27
N ARG A 23 -12.69 -0.26 -5.22
CA ARG A 23 -12.49 1.13 -4.84
C ARG A 23 -11.00 1.40 -4.74
N GLY A 24 -10.61 2.65 -4.96
CA GLY A 24 -9.19 3.00 -4.91
C GLY A 24 -8.39 2.39 -6.04
N ASN A 25 -9.04 2.11 -7.17
CA ASN A 25 -8.38 1.53 -8.34
C ASN A 25 -8.08 2.57 -9.44
N LYS A 26 -8.26 3.84 -9.14
CA LYS A 26 -7.96 4.93 -10.07
C LYS A 26 -7.11 5.99 -9.40
N ILE A 27 -6.31 6.69 -10.20
CA ILE A 27 -5.51 7.80 -9.69
C ILE A 27 -6.40 9.04 -9.59
N THR A 28 -6.45 9.65 -8.42
CA THR A 28 -7.33 10.80 -8.16
C THR A 28 -6.59 12.09 -7.86
N ASN A 29 -5.49 12.03 -7.11
CA ASN A 29 -4.75 13.22 -6.69
C ASN A 29 -3.46 13.43 -7.46
N GLY A 30 -2.85 12.37 -7.92
CA GLY A 30 -1.57 12.43 -8.62
C GLY A 30 -1.69 12.24 -10.11
N GLU A 31 -0.56 12.14 -10.75
CA GLU A 31 -0.47 11.90 -12.19
C GLU A 31 0.05 10.48 -12.45
N PHE A 32 0.84 9.95 -11.56
CA PHE A 32 1.41 8.61 -11.65
C PHE A 32 1.21 7.88 -10.33
N GLY A 33 1.15 6.57 -10.38
CA GLY A 33 0.95 5.80 -9.17
C GLY A 33 1.48 4.38 -9.24
N ILE A 34 1.47 3.72 -8.10
CA ILE A 34 1.83 2.31 -7.98
C ILE A 34 0.56 1.52 -7.76
N VAL A 35 0.35 0.51 -8.58
CA VAL A 35 -0.81 -0.37 -8.48
C VAL A 35 -0.35 -1.76 -8.12
N ALA A 36 -1.00 -2.38 -7.14
CA ALA A 36 -0.70 -3.75 -6.76
C ALA A 36 -1.19 -4.71 -7.85
N THR A 37 -0.35 -5.71 -8.16
CA THR A 37 -0.73 -6.74 -9.13
C THR A 37 -1.07 -8.06 -8.45
N GLU A 38 -0.83 -8.16 -7.15
CA GLU A 38 -1.20 -9.33 -6.37
C GLU A 38 -1.70 -8.89 -5.00
N PRO A 39 -2.51 -9.73 -4.31
CA PRO A 39 -2.99 -9.37 -2.98
C PRO A 39 -1.86 -9.46 -1.95
N CYS A 40 -1.88 -8.57 -0.96
CA CYS A 40 -0.88 -8.62 0.10
C CYS A 40 -1.32 -7.79 1.31
N TRP A 41 -0.63 -8.00 2.40
CA TRP A 41 -0.73 -7.16 3.60
C TRP A 41 0.51 -6.31 3.68
N ILE A 42 0.34 -5.00 3.71
CA ILE A 42 1.45 -4.04 3.77
C ILE A 42 1.52 -3.47 5.17
N LYS A 43 2.64 -3.66 5.83
CA LYS A 43 2.83 -3.18 7.19
C LYS A 43 3.04 -1.67 7.21
N SER A 44 2.71 -1.06 8.35
CA SER A 44 2.89 0.37 8.54
C SER A 44 4.31 0.84 8.25
N ASN A 45 5.31 0.08 8.70
CA ASN A 45 6.71 0.44 8.46
C ASN A 45 7.09 0.33 6.98
N GLN A 46 6.48 -0.57 6.23
CA GLN A 46 6.72 -0.69 4.79
C GLN A 46 6.14 0.51 4.05
N ILE A 47 4.96 0.96 4.45
CA ILE A 47 4.34 2.16 3.87
C ILE A 47 5.25 3.37 4.10
N GLU A 48 5.74 3.52 5.32
CA GLU A 48 6.63 4.63 5.66
C GLU A 48 7.94 4.57 4.89
N ALA A 49 8.52 3.38 4.77
CA ALA A 49 9.76 3.21 4.01
C ALA A 49 9.58 3.59 2.54
N ALA A 50 8.46 3.20 1.94
CA ALA A 50 8.16 3.54 0.55
C ALA A 50 8.00 5.06 0.38
N ARG A 51 7.26 5.68 1.30
CA ARG A 51 7.07 7.13 1.27
C ARG A 51 8.41 7.87 1.34
N VAL A 52 9.28 7.45 2.24
CA VAL A 52 10.59 8.08 2.41
C VAL A 52 11.43 7.92 1.15
N ALA A 53 11.41 6.73 0.54
CA ALA A 53 12.18 6.49 -0.68
C ALA A 53 11.74 7.43 -1.82
N MET A 54 10.43 7.59 -1.99
CA MET A 54 9.91 8.50 -3.02
C MET A 54 10.26 9.95 -2.71
N THR A 55 10.04 10.38 -1.47
CA THR A 55 10.26 11.75 -1.07
C THR A 55 11.72 12.17 -1.22
N ARG A 56 12.64 11.27 -0.88
CA ARG A 56 14.07 11.56 -1.03
C ARG A 56 14.47 11.71 -2.47
N TYR A 57 13.90 10.91 -3.35
CA TYR A 57 14.26 10.97 -4.76
C TYR A 57 13.78 12.28 -5.40
N ILE A 58 12.55 12.71 -5.13
CA ILE A 58 12.01 13.92 -5.75
C ILE A 58 12.44 15.21 -5.09
N LYS A 59 13.07 15.15 -3.90
CA LYS A 59 13.69 16.32 -3.23
C LYS A 59 12.79 17.53 -3.12
N ARG A 60 11.57 17.36 -2.67
CA ARG A 60 10.60 18.45 -2.53
C ARG A 60 10.06 18.98 -3.87
N GLY A 61 10.40 18.34 -4.98
CA GLY A 61 9.94 18.79 -6.29
C GLY A 61 8.51 18.42 -6.65
N GLY A 62 7.80 17.73 -5.78
CA GLY A 62 6.44 17.31 -6.04
C GLY A 62 5.76 16.87 -4.78
N LYS A 63 4.62 16.22 -4.93
CA LYS A 63 3.83 15.72 -3.80
C LYS A 63 3.63 14.22 -3.91
N VAL A 64 3.68 13.53 -2.76
CA VAL A 64 3.43 12.11 -2.65
C VAL A 64 2.14 11.92 -1.86
N PHE A 65 1.24 11.10 -2.38
CA PHE A 65 -0.02 10.80 -1.72
C PHE A 65 -0.04 9.32 -1.37
N ILE A 66 -0.33 9.02 -0.10
CA ILE A 66 -0.50 7.65 0.37
C ILE A 66 -1.99 7.34 0.30
N LYS A 67 -2.35 6.32 -0.47
CA LYS A 67 -3.75 5.96 -0.73
C LYS A 67 -4.22 4.73 0.03
N ILE A 68 -3.35 4.14 0.83
CA ILE A 68 -3.71 2.99 1.67
C ILE A 68 -3.44 3.35 3.12
N PHE A 69 -4.16 2.70 4.02
CA PHE A 69 -3.99 2.95 5.45
C PHE A 69 -3.95 1.62 6.20
N PRO A 70 -3.02 1.45 7.14
CA PRO A 70 -2.91 0.19 7.88
C PRO A 70 -3.93 0.16 9.03
N ASP A 71 -5.13 -0.28 8.72
CA ASP A 71 -6.23 -0.30 9.69
C ASP A 71 -6.54 -1.69 10.23
N LYS A 72 -5.88 -2.73 9.75
CA LYS A 72 -6.09 -4.09 10.25
C LYS A 72 -5.01 -4.47 11.26
N PRO A 73 -5.40 -4.86 12.47
CA PRO A 73 -4.41 -5.32 13.45
C PRO A 73 -3.97 -6.74 13.15
N LEU A 74 -2.67 -6.98 13.20
CA LEU A 74 -2.08 -8.29 13.02
C LEU A 74 -1.52 -8.73 14.36
N THR A 75 -1.93 -9.91 14.84
CA THR A 75 -1.50 -10.42 16.13
C THR A 75 -0.52 -11.56 15.96
N GLY A 76 0.37 -11.69 16.91
CA GLY A 76 1.33 -12.79 16.94
C GLY A 76 1.64 -13.15 18.36
N LYS A 77 2.09 -14.39 18.59
CA LYS A 77 2.49 -14.83 19.92
C LYS A 77 4.00 -14.69 20.05
N PRO A 78 4.48 -14.31 21.25
CA PRO A 78 5.91 -14.26 21.48
C PRO A 78 6.57 -15.62 21.28
N ILE A 79 7.85 -15.60 20.98
CA ILE A 79 8.64 -16.82 20.84
C ILE A 79 8.60 -17.60 22.15
N GLY A 80 8.31 -18.92 22.05
CA GLY A 80 8.26 -19.77 23.23
C GLY A 80 6.88 -19.93 23.85
N VAL A 81 5.90 -19.14 23.44
CA VAL A 81 4.54 -19.29 23.93
C VAL A 81 3.84 -20.41 23.19
N ARG A 82 3.21 -21.32 23.92
CA ARG A 82 2.49 -22.43 23.31
C ARG A 82 1.26 -21.93 22.57
N MET A 83 0.97 -22.56 21.45
CA MET A 83 -0.22 -22.26 20.70
C MET A 83 -1.47 -22.82 21.40
N GLY A 84 -2.61 -22.22 21.11
CA GLY A 84 -3.89 -22.77 21.53
C GLY A 84 -4.63 -22.03 22.63
N LYS A 85 -4.05 -21.04 23.27
CA LYS A 85 -4.74 -20.27 24.29
C LYS A 85 -5.04 -18.85 23.86
N GLY A 86 -6.03 -18.70 22.96
CA GLY A 86 -6.47 -17.39 22.49
C GLY A 86 -5.51 -16.75 21.52
N LYS A 87 -5.85 -15.55 21.07
CA LYS A 87 -5.02 -14.79 20.17
C LYS A 87 -3.84 -14.19 20.90
N GLY A 88 -2.73 -14.05 20.17
CA GLY A 88 -1.58 -13.35 20.68
C GLY A 88 -1.82 -11.85 20.80
N ASN A 89 -0.81 -11.14 21.28
CA ASN A 89 -0.89 -9.70 21.41
C ASN A 89 -0.80 -9.02 20.04
N LEU A 90 -1.25 -7.75 19.99
CA LEU A 90 -1.13 -6.94 18.80
C LEU A 90 0.35 -6.79 18.44
N GLU A 91 0.71 -7.19 17.22
CA GLU A 91 2.09 -7.10 16.73
C GLU A 91 2.32 -5.89 15.86
N CYS A 92 1.42 -5.66 14.90
CA CYS A 92 1.55 -4.53 13.99
C CYS A 92 0.21 -4.24 13.31
N TRP A 93 0.16 -3.14 12.59
CA TRP A 93 -0.98 -2.76 11.77
C TRP A 93 -0.62 -2.94 10.32
N VAL A 94 -1.56 -3.44 9.53
CA VAL A 94 -1.36 -3.69 8.11
C VAL A 94 -2.52 -3.13 7.29
N ALA A 95 -2.21 -2.77 6.03
CA ALA A 95 -3.21 -2.43 5.05
C ALA A 95 -3.46 -3.68 4.20
N VAL A 96 -4.74 -4.05 4.01
CA VAL A 96 -5.11 -5.16 3.15
C VAL A 96 -5.26 -4.62 1.74
N VAL A 97 -4.43 -5.11 0.82
CA VAL A 97 -4.40 -4.62 -0.54
C VAL A 97 -4.79 -5.74 -1.49
N LYS A 98 -5.73 -5.45 -2.39
CA LYS A 98 -6.16 -6.38 -3.43
C LYS A 98 -5.59 -5.94 -4.78
N PRO A 99 -5.46 -6.87 -5.75
CA PRO A 99 -4.96 -6.50 -7.07
C PRO A 99 -5.79 -5.36 -7.68
N GLY A 100 -5.11 -4.41 -8.30
CA GLY A 100 -5.76 -3.24 -8.89
C GLY A 100 -5.82 -2.02 -8.00
N ARG A 101 -5.47 -2.15 -6.72
CA ARG A 101 -5.49 -1.03 -5.80
C ARG A 101 -4.33 -0.09 -6.05
N VAL A 102 -4.62 1.20 -6.18
CA VAL A 102 -3.60 2.24 -6.24
C VAL A 102 -3.13 2.50 -4.82
N MET A 103 -1.85 2.28 -4.56
CA MET A 103 -1.30 2.39 -3.21
C MET A 103 -0.67 3.74 -2.94
N PHE A 104 0.03 4.28 -3.91
CA PHE A 104 0.71 5.58 -3.79
C PHE A 104 0.52 6.35 -5.08
N GLU A 105 0.48 7.69 -4.96
CA GLU A 105 0.41 8.57 -6.11
C GLU A 105 1.46 9.65 -5.97
N ILE A 106 1.89 10.19 -7.10
CA ILE A 106 2.86 11.25 -7.12
C ILE A 106 2.43 12.29 -8.17
N SER A 107 2.68 13.56 -7.86
CA SER A 107 2.34 14.64 -8.77
C SER A 107 3.40 15.73 -8.72
N GLY A 108 3.39 16.60 -9.74
CA GLY A 108 4.26 17.77 -9.74
C GLY A 108 5.68 17.53 -10.18
N VAL A 109 5.97 16.39 -10.79
CA VAL A 109 7.31 16.05 -11.29
C VAL A 109 7.22 15.49 -12.69
N ALA A 110 8.33 15.52 -13.43
CA ALA A 110 8.39 14.95 -14.75
C ALA A 110 8.17 13.44 -14.71
N GLU A 111 7.70 12.88 -15.81
CA GLU A 111 7.39 11.46 -15.88
C GLU A 111 8.58 10.58 -15.53
N GLU A 112 9.77 10.88 -16.04
CA GLU A 112 10.95 10.09 -15.74
C GLU A 112 11.27 10.09 -14.25
N THR A 113 11.20 11.25 -13.63
CA THR A 113 11.45 11.39 -12.20
C THR A 113 10.39 10.64 -11.39
N ALA A 114 9.12 10.77 -11.78
CA ALA A 114 8.03 10.09 -11.09
C ALA A 114 8.18 8.59 -11.18
N ARG A 115 8.47 8.07 -12.37
CA ARG A 115 8.60 6.61 -12.55
C ARG A 115 9.77 6.05 -11.75
N GLU A 116 10.89 6.76 -11.70
CA GLU A 116 12.04 6.29 -10.93
C GLU A 116 11.76 6.33 -9.43
N ALA A 117 11.12 7.41 -8.95
CA ALA A 117 10.73 7.48 -7.54
C ALA A 117 9.81 6.33 -7.15
N LEU A 118 8.82 6.05 -7.99
CA LEU A 118 7.89 4.96 -7.74
C LEU A 118 8.57 3.59 -7.81
N ARG A 119 9.53 3.42 -8.71
CA ARG A 119 10.30 2.19 -8.80
C ARG A 119 11.06 1.94 -7.50
N LEU A 120 11.69 2.97 -6.96
CA LEU A 120 12.40 2.85 -5.69
C LEU A 120 11.45 2.47 -4.55
N ALA A 121 10.24 3.01 -4.57
CA ALA A 121 9.24 2.67 -3.57
C ALA A 121 8.81 1.21 -3.67
N THR A 122 8.70 0.66 -4.87
CA THR A 122 8.27 -0.74 -5.03
C THR A 122 9.23 -1.71 -4.36
N HIS A 123 10.51 -1.35 -4.25
CA HIS A 123 11.49 -2.21 -3.57
C HIS A 123 11.25 -2.31 -2.07
N LYS A 124 10.45 -1.41 -1.51
CA LYS A 124 10.11 -1.42 -0.08
C LYS A 124 8.81 -2.13 0.22
N LEU A 125 8.06 -2.51 -0.82
CA LEU A 125 6.76 -3.14 -0.66
C LEU A 125 6.87 -4.65 -0.80
N PRO A 126 6.00 -5.42 -0.10
CA PRO A 126 6.10 -6.88 -0.09
C PRO A 126 5.46 -7.57 -1.29
N CYS A 127 4.72 -6.85 -2.10
CA CYS A 127 3.99 -7.45 -3.22
C CYS A 127 4.51 -6.93 -4.55
N LYS A 128 4.14 -7.62 -5.61
CA LYS A 128 4.45 -7.17 -6.96
C LYS A 128 3.54 -6.02 -7.34
N CYS A 129 4.09 -5.03 -8.00
CA CYS A 129 3.41 -3.80 -8.34
C CYS A 129 3.78 -3.39 -9.74
N LYS A 130 2.97 -2.51 -10.32
CA LYS A 130 3.30 -1.85 -11.56
C LYS A 130 3.11 -0.36 -11.42
N ILE A 131 3.84 0.40 -12.22
CA ILE A 131 3.76 1.85 -12.22
C ILE A 131 2.85 2.25 -13.37
N VAL A 132 1.87 3.10 -13.09
CA VAL A 132 0.88 3.53 -14.09
C VAL A 132 0.76 5.03 -14.08
N SER A 133 0.32 5.60 -15.21
CA SER A 133 -0.07 6.99 -15.27
C SER A 133 -1.58 7.09 -15.17
N ARG A 134 -2.08 8.30 -14.93
CA ARG A 134 -3.52 8.51 -14.91
C ARG A 134 -4.14 8.13 -16.25
N ALA A 135 -3.46 8.46 -17.34
CA ALA A 135 -3.94 8.12 -18.68
C ALA A 135 -4.03 6.60 -18.87
N ASP A 136 -3.06 5.85 -18.34
CA ASP A 136 -3.08 4.39 -18.43
C ASP A 136 -4.34 3.81 -17.80
N LEU A 137 -4.75 4.32 -16.65
CA LEU A 137 -5.93 3.80 -15.96
C LEU A 137 -7.24 4.31 -16.58
N GLU A 138 -7.28 5.57 -17.00
CA GLU A 138 -8.49 6.13 -17.59
C GLU A 138 -8.79 5.52 -18.95
N GLY A 139 -7.75 5.24 -19.73
CA GLY A 139 -7.93 4.61 -21.02
C GLY A 139 -7.82 3.09 -20.97
N GLY A 140 -7.69 2.51 -19.79
CA GLY A 140 -7.31 1.13 -19.64
C GLY A 140 -8.42 0.12 -19.53
N ASP A 141 -9.67 0.55 -19.49
CA ASP A 141 -10.79 -0.38 -19.35
C ASP A 141 -10.80 -1.39 -20.48
N ASN A 142 -10.26 -1.02 -21.61
CA ASN A 142 -10.24 -1.89 -22.77
C ASN A 142 -8.95 -2.68 -22.91
N SER A 143 -7.96 -2.41 -22.09
CA SER A 143 -6.65 -3.02 -22.25
C SER A 143 -6.21 -3.81 -21.05
N GLU A 144 -7.15 -4.13 -20.17
CA GLU A 144 -6.80 -4.80 -18.97
C GLU A 144 -6.58 -6.24 -19.21
N ASN A 145 -6.21 -6.75 -20.09
CA ASN A 145 -6.02 -8.18 -20.33
C ASN A 145 -4.77 -8.75 -19.69
#